data_615a8faa76051188c64697fff2359ebe
#
_entry.id   615a8faa76051188c64697fff2359ebe
#
_cell.length_a   1.000
_cell.length_b   1.000
_cell.length_c   1.000
_cell.angle_alpha   90.00
_cell.angle_beta   90.00
_cell.angle_gamma   90.00
#
_symmetry.space_group_name_H-M   'P 1'
#
loop_
_entity.id
_entity.type
_entity.pdbx_description
1 polymer ?
#
loop_
_entity_poly.entity_id
_entity_poly.type
_entity_poly.pdbx_seq_one_letter_code
_entity_poly.pdbx_strand_id
1 'polypeptide(L)'
;MGRFLFGLIVLLAVNIPGTSQQSAPSQPAGQIARPDPSDPTHPFDTPAPVTHPASDAQFATWRKQAKAALFIPDEMPAPAAHDFGSFSPMAGVVAHRVTYASLYGMRVPAIVYRPDHAAGKLPAVIVVAGHGGSKSTWYEVYAGLLYASAGAVVVTYDTVGEGERNAQRLTNASSHDTVLSGPQSQARLGGAMIADVMGAASYALSLPDVDPQRVAALGYSMGSFHAALAAGLDPRIHELVASGGGDLDGNGGAWDSSSKVMCQGGPYQALSFLPDKAAILYALHQRAGGTLALNGMIDSLVERPHHFQSFFADLNTRVAALAGPGIPPIDTIFYPGVGHRPSWVDRDAAAWLNARLHFPRWQNIALDSLGETRIADWAVATGATINKGYEVETKEGGIEAVGHGFPAPSIDQLQAVPTAEWQAHKDQYVWQGLAKKILLAQGLPPDIPVPSGESGGSHGPAYPDTPAPQH
;
A
#
# COMPACT_ATOMS: atom_id res chain seq x y z
N MET A 1 -64.34 -36.32 -0.43
CA MET A 1 -65.01 -36.55 -1.75
C MET A 1 -64.68 -35.37 -2.64
N GLY A 2 -64.01 -35.55 -3.78
CA GLY A 2 -63.69 -34.46 -4.71
C GLY A 2 -62.43 -34.83 -5.53
N ARG A 3 -62.66 -35.54 -6.62
CA ARG A 3 -61.62 -35.91 -7.59
C ARG A 3 -61.29 -34.70 -8.45
N PHE A 4 -60.03 -34.45 -8.68
CA PHE A 4 -59.56 -33.55 -9.75
C PHE A 4 -58.75 -34.29 -10.80
N LEU A 5 -59.19 -34.08 -12.04
CA LEU A 5 -58.66 -34.65 -13.28
C LEU A 5 -57.36 -33.94 -13.67
N PHE A 6 -56.38 -34.74 -14.12
CA PHE A 6 -55.19 -34.27 -14.81
C PHE A 6 -55.51 -34.02 -16.30
N GLY A 7 -55.25 -32.83 -16.78
CA GLY A 7 -55.26 -32.48 -18.19
C GLY A 7 -53.84 -32.37 -18.71
N LEU A 8 -53.44 -33.29 -19.61
CA LEU A 8 -52.17 -33.31 -20.28
C LEU A 8 -52.26 -32.45 -21.53
N ILE A 9 -51.48 -31.37 -21.63
CA ILE A 9 -51.33 -30.57 -22.84
C ILE A 9 -49.95 -30.90 -23.43
N VAL A 10 -49.96 -31.51 -24.62
CA VAL A 10 -48.78 -31.75 -25.43
C VAL A 10 -48.58 -30.55 -26.35
N LEU A 11 -47.46 -29.83 -26.15
CA LEU A 11 -47.01 -28.79 -27.06
C LEU A 11 -45.91 -29.32 -27.98
N LEU A 12 -46.23 -29.35 -29.26
CA LEU A 12 -45.26 -29.64 -30.33
C LEU A 12 -44.30 -28.46 -30.49
N ALA A 13 -43.02 -28.69 -30.31
CA ALA A 13 -41.98 -27.72 -30.60
C ALA A 13 -41.58 -27.84 -32.08
N VAL A 14 -41.76 -26.73 -32.81
CA VAL A 14 -41.22 -26.55 -34.16
C VAL A 14 -39.83 -25.94 -34.06
N ASN A 15 -38.82 -26.69 -34.50
CA ASN A 15 -37.44 -26.21 -34.62
C ASN A 15 -37.29 -25.29 -35.84
N ILE A 16 -36.89 -24.06 -35.64
CA ILE A 16 -36.39 -23.16 -36.68
C ILE A 16 -34.92 -22.87 -36.35
N PRO A 17 -33.96 -23.14 -37.23
CA PRO A 17 -32.57 -22.76 -36.99
C PRO A 17 -32.37 -21.28 -37.31
N GLY A 18 -32.32 -20.46 -36.29
CA GLY A 18 -31.91 -19.07 -36.37
C GLY A 18 -30.43 -18.94 -36.02
N THR A 19 -29.60 -18.62 -37.00
CA THR A 19 -28.21 -18.22 -36.81
C THR A 19 -28.19 -16.84 -36.15
N SER A 20 -28.02 -16.77 -34.84
CA SER A 20 -27.67 -15.55 -34.15
C SER A 20 -26.15 -15.41 -34.17
N GLN A 21 -25.64 -14.49 -35.02
CA GLN A 21 -24.31 -13.90 -34.80
C GLN A 21 -24.35 -13.17 -33.46
N GLN A 22 -23.73 -13.77 -32.45
CA GLN A 22 -23.36 -13.01 -31.25
C GLN A 22 -22.27 -12.02 -31.64
N SER A 23 -22.63 -10.74 -31.71
CA SER A 23 -21.66 -9.65 -31.70
C SER A 23 -20.92 -9.69 -30.37
N ALA A 24 -19.60 -9.86 -30.44
CA ALA A 24 -18.72 -9.71 -29.29
C ALA A 24 -18.95 -8.33 -28.64
N PRO A 25 -18.94 -8.23 -27.30
CA PRO A 25 -19.05 -6.96 -26.61
C PRO A 25 -17.89 -6.08 -27.02
N SER A 26 -18.21 -4.87 -27.51
CA SER A 26 -17.22 -3.81 -27.81
C SER A 26 -16.52 -3.44 -26.51
N GLN A 27 -15.21 -3.67 -26.43
CA GLN A 27 -14.38 -3.16 -25.36
C GLN A 27 -14.45 -1.65 -25.30
N PRO A 28 -14.53 -1.03 -24.10
CA PRO A 28 -14.46 0.42 -23.99
C PRO A 28 -13.08 0.89 -24.46
N ALA A 29 -13.10 1.88 -25.36
CA ALA A 29 -11.89 2.51 -25.89
C ALA A 29 -11.08 3.12 -24.74
N GLY A 30 -9.87 2.60 -24.50
CA GLY A 30 -8.92 3.15 -23.52
C GLY A 30 -8.31 2.17 -22.53
N GLN A 31 -8.76 0.93 -22.43
CA GLN A 31 -8.01 -0.08 -21.66
C GLN A 31 -6.91 -0.65 -22.56
N ILE A 32 -5.66 -0.28 -22.24
CA ILE A 32 -4.50 -1.00 -22.76
C ILE A 32 -4.64 -2.44 -22.24
N ALA A 33 -4.78 -3.39 -23.16
CA ALA A 33 -4.82 -4.80 -22.81
C ALA A 33 -3.55 -5.12 -22.00
N ARG A 34 -3.71 -5.61 -20.78
CA ARG A 34 -2.57 -6.05 -19.96
C ARG A 34 -1.94 -7.24 -20.67
N PRO A 35 -0.60 -7.30 -20.75
CA PRO A 35 0.06 -8.47 -21.34
C PRO A 35 -0.35 -9.72 -20.58
N ASP A 36 -0.71 -10.76 -21.29
CA ASP A 36 -0.95 -12.09 -20.72
C ASP A 36 0.42 -12.69 -20.34
N PRO A 37 0.66 -12.97 -19.06
CA PRO A 37 1.93 -13.53 -18.62
C PRO A 37 2.19 -14.95 -19.16
N SER A 38 1.18 -15.62 -19.70
CA SER A 38 1.35 -16.87 -20.44
C SER A 38 1.65 -16.67 -21.93
N ASP A 39 1.60 -15.41 -22.41
CA ASP A 39 1.93 -15.09 -23.80
C ASP A 39 3.46 -15.06 -23.97
N PRO A 40 4.03 -16.00 -24.70
CA PRO A 40 5.46 -16.06 -24.93
C PRO A 40 6.00 -14.87 -25.75
N THR A 41 5.14 -14.05 -26.35
CA THR A 41 5.52 -12.87 -27.13
C THR A 41 5.66 -11.60 -26.25
N HIS A 42 5.13 -11.65 -25.01
CA HIS A 42 5.27 -10.60 -23.99
C HIS A 42 5.72 -11.23 -22.67
N PRO A 43 6.95 -11.74 -22.59
CA PRO A 43 7.45 -12.31 -21.36
C PRO A 43 7.49 -11.20 -20.29
N PHE A 44 6.80 -11.42 -19.16
CA PHE A 44 7.07 -10.67 -17.95
C PHE A 44 8.52 -10.89 -17.61
N ASP A 45 9.31 -9.83 -17.66
CA ASP A 45 10.72 -9.95 -17.34
C ASP A 45 11.44 -11.13 -18.01
N THR A 46 12.10 -10.89 -19.10
CA THR A 46 13.30 -11.65 -19.42
C THR A 46 14.50 -10.74 -19.15
N PRO A 47 14.85 -10.50 -17.87
CA PRO A 47 16.15 -9.90 -17.58
C PRO A 47 17.22 -10.87 -18.09
N ALA A 48 18.34 -10.33 -18.53
CA ALA A 48 19.49 -11.17 -18.78
C ALA A 48 19.77 -12.02 -17.53
N PRO A 49 19.93 -13.35 -17.64
CA PRO A 49 20.09 -14.21 -16.48
C PRO A 49 21.28 -13.73 -15.66
N VAL A 50 21.04 -13.42 -14.39
CA VAL A 50 22.09 -13.09 -13.44
C VAL A 50 22.85 -14.38 -13.16
N THR A 51 24.07 -14.48 -13.63
CA THR A 51 24.88 -15.71 -13.53
C THR A 51 25.71 -15.77 -12.27
N HIS A 52 25.82 -14.66 -11.53
CA HIS A 52 26.66 -14.57 -10.32
C HIS A 52 26.02 -13.67 -9.28
N PRO A 53 26.24 -13.93 -7.98
CA PRO A 53 25.84 -13.02 -6.91
C PRO A 53 26.51 -11.65 -7.11
N ALA A 54 25.72 -10.59 -6.92
CA ALA A 54 26.25 -9.23 -6.96
C ALA A 54 27.10 -8.94 -5.71
N SER A 55 28.16 -8.15 -5.87
CA SER A 55 28.99 -7.71 -4.75
C SER A 55 28.27 -6.64 -3.89
N ASP A 56 28.73 -6.48 -2.65
CA ASP A 56 28.25 -5.40 -1.77
C ASP A 56 28.42 -4.01 -2.41
N ALA A 57 29.52 -3.80 -3.11
CA ALA A 57 29.78 -2.57 -3.85
C ALA A 57 28.77 -2.34 -4.98
N GLN A 58 28.35 -3.41 -5.65
CA GLN A 58 27.34 -3.34 -6.70
C GLN A 58 25.96 -3.00 -6.10
N PHE A 59 25.55 -3.62 -4.99
CA PHE A 59 24.32 -3.28 -4.28
C PHE A 59 24.32 -1.84 -3.77
N ALA A 60 25.43 -1.36 -3.21
CA ALA A 60 25.57 0.03 -2.80
C ALA A 60 25.44 0.99 -3.99
N THR A 61 26.00 0.63 -5.14
CA THR A 61 25.90 1.40 -6.38
C THR A 61 24.44 1.48 -6.86
N TRP A 62 23.74 0.36 -6.95
CA TRP A 62 22.35 0.32 -7.38
C TRP A 62 21.43 1.13 -6.45
N ARG A 63 21.62 0.99 -5.14
CA ARG A 63 20.84 1.78 -4.15
C ARG A 63 21.05 3.27 -4.36
N LYS A 64 22.30 3.70 -4.52
CA LYS A 64 22.63 5.12 -4.77
C LYS A 64 22.03 5.62 -6.08
N GLN A 65 22.16 4.85 -7.17
CA GLN A 65 21.61 5.19 -8.47
C GLN A 65 20.07 5.27 -8.44
N ALA A 66 19.41 4.31 -7.77
CA ALA A 66 17.95 4.30 -7.64
C ALA A 66 17.44 5.50 -6.83
N LYS A 67 18.11 5.84 -5.71
CA LYS A 67 17.80 7.07 -4.96
C LYS A 67 17.97 8.32 -5.85
N ALA A 68 19.05 8.42 -6.58
CA ALA A 68 19.32 9.56 -7.48
C ALA A 68 18.26 9.68 -8.59
N ALA A 69 17.86 8.56 -9.21
CA ALA A 69 16.83 8.52 -10.25
C ALA A 69 15.45 8.96 -9.73
N LEU A 70 15.17 8.73 -8.47
CA LEU A 70 13.95 9.12 -7.76
C LEU A 70 14.08 10.46 -7.02
N PHE A 71 15.20 11.17 -7.15
CA PHE A 71 15.48 12.43 -6.44
C PHE A 71 15.42 12.31 -4.91
N ILE A 72 15.69 11.12 -4.39
CA ILE A 72 15.83 10.86 -2.95
C ILE A 72 17.28 11.12 -2.55
N PRO A 73 17.57 11.95 -1.54
CA PRO A 73 18.94 12.18 -1.10
C PRO A 73 19.57 10.93 -0.47
N ASP A 74 20.89 10.86 -0.48
CA ASP A 74 21.63 9.75 0.16
C ASP A 74 21.27 9.66 1.67
N GLU A 75 21.19 10.80 2.33
CA GLU A 75 20.74 10.95 3.73
C GLU A 75 19.39 11.64 3.79
N MET A 76 18.44 11.01 4.49
CA MET A 76 17.12 11.60 4.70
C MET A 76 17.24 12.85 5.59
N PRO A 77 16.38 13.87 5.38
CA PRO A 77 16.29 15.00 6.29
C PRO A 77 16.07 14.54 7.73
N ALA A 78 16.63 15.25 8.71
CA ALA A 78 16.28 15.03 10.10
C ALA A 78 14.75 15.15 10.26
N PRO A 79 14.11 14.32 11.10
CA PRO A 79 12.65 14.31 11.23
C PRO A 79 12.05 15.67 11.63
N ALA A 80 12.78 16.49 12.38
CA ALA A 80 12.33 17.80 12.88
C ALA A 80 10.85 17.76 13.30
N ALA A 81 10.50 16.75 14.10
CA ALA A 81 9.13 16.45 14.46
C ALA A 81 8.50 17.55 15.32
N HIS A 82 7.21 17.84 15.07
CA HIS A 82 6.36 18.63 15.97
C HIS A 82 5.30 17.71 16.55
N ASP A 83 5.17 17.71 17.87
CA ASP A 83 4.09 17.03 18.59
C ASP A 83 3.02 18.06 18.97
N PHE A 84 1.79 17.81 18.52
CA PHE A 84 0.59 18.65 18.77
C PHE A 84 -0.29 18.06 19.87
N GLY A 85 0.27 17.20 20.70
CA GLY A 85 -0.42 16.58 21.83
C GLY A 85 -0.92 15.17 21.52
N SER A 86 -1.44 14.54 22.57
CA SER A 86 -1.85 13.15 22.53
C SER A 86 -3.28 12.94 22.97
N PHE A 87 -3.80 11.74 22.71
CA PHE A 87 -5.07 11.25 23.21
C PHE A 87 -4.95 9.75 23.47
N SER A 88 -5.85 9.19 24.28
CA SER A 88 -5.90 7.75 24.53
C SER A 88 -7.04 7.17 23.71
N PRO A 89 -6.79 6.49 22.58
CA PRO A 89 -7.84 5.87 21.78
C PRO A 89 -8.46 4.67 22.50
N MET A 90 -7.69 3.97 23.33
CA MET A 90 -8.15 2.83 24.14
C MET A 90 -7.23 2.64 25.36
N ALA A 91 -7.67 1.83 26.31
CA ALA A 91 -6.85 1.47 27.48
C ALA A 91 -5.54 0.81 27.02
N GLY A 92 -4.43 1.22 27.62
CA GLY A 92 -3.11 0.70 27.32
C GLY A 92 -2.45 1.26 26.04
N VAL A 93 -3.13 2.18 25.31
CA VAL A 93 -2.59 2.81 24.10
C VAL A 93 -2.73 4.33 24.19
N VAL A 94 -1.66 5.05 23.84
CA VAL A 94 -1.64 6.49 23.62
C VAL A 94 -1.32 6.78 22.16
N ALA A 95 -1.96 7.79 21.60
CA ALA A 95 -1.74 8.24 20.23
C ALA A 95 -1.30 9.71 20.22
N HIS A 96 -0.20 10.01 19.55
CA HIS A 96 0.35 11.34 19.40
C HIS A 96 0.02 11.91 18.03
N ARG A 97 -0.33 13.17 17.98
CA ARG A 97 -0.53 13.97 16.76
C ARG A 97 0.78 14.63 16.38
N VAL A 98 1.39 14.17 15.31
CA VAL A 98 2.72 14.68 14.96
C VAL A 98 2.80 15.10 13.49
N THR A 99 3.80 15.93 13.19
CA THR A 99 4.30 16.07 11.83
C THR A 99 5.79 15.82 11.82
N TYR A 100 6.30 15.21 10.75
CA TYR A 100 7.75 15.08 10.52
C TYR A 100 8.13 15.67 9.16
N ALA A 101 9.41 16.03 9.00
CA ALA A 101 9.93 16.61 7.77
C ALA A 101 10.02 15.57 6.64
N SER A 102 9.72 16.02 5.44
CA SER A 102 9.86 15.27 4.19
C SER A 102 10.66 16.06 3.16
N LEU A 103 10.76 15.53 1.93
CA LEU A 103 11.47 16.19 0.84
C LEU A 103 10.81 17.53 0.47
N TYR A 104 11.55 18.37 -0.21
CA TYR A 104 11.11 19.69 -0.67
C TYR A 104 10.63 20.63 0.46
N GLY A 105 11.08 20.39 1.71
CA GLY A 105 10.61 21.16 2.87
C GLY A 105 9.13 20.99 3.16
N MET A 106 8.56 19.85 2.74
CA MET A 106 7.21 19.44 3.13
C MET A 106 7.21 18.82 4.53
N ARG A 107 6.03 18.76 5.12
CA ARG A 107 5.78 18.09 6.39
C ARG A 107 4.67 17.05 6.20
N VAL A 108 4.82 15.92 6.87
CA VAL A 108 3.88 14.79 6.79
C VAL A 108 3.07 14.72 8.09
N PRO A 109 1.76 14.96 8.04
CA PRO A 109 0.87 14.74 9.19
C PRO A 109 0.72 13.25 9.48
N ALA A 110 0.88 12.87 10.74
CA ALA A 110 0.86 11.47 11.19
C ALA A 110 0.18 11.33 12.56
N ILE A 111 -0.37 10.14 12.80
CA ILE A 111 -0.75 9.68 14.13
C ILE A 111 0.22 8.57 14.53
N VAL A 112 0.79 8.69 15.71
CA VAL A 112 1.75 7.73 16.26
C VAL A 112 1.13 7.04 17.46
N TYR A 113 0.69 5.82 17.24
CA TYR A 113 0.14 4.97 18.30
C TYR A 113 1.29 4.26 19.01
N ARG A 114 1.19 4.13 20.32
CA ARG A 114 2.18 3.39 21.10
C ARG A 114 1.57 2.88 22.41
N PRO A 115 2.19 1.88 23.07
CA PRO A 115 1.78 1.51 24.41
C PRO A 115 1.95 2.70 25.36
N ASP A 116 1.01 2.88 26.26
CA ASP A 116 1.04 3.92 27.31
C ASP A 116 2.25 3.75 28.26
N HIS A 117 2.70 2.52 28.44
CA HIS A 117 3.89 2.18 29.22
C HIS A 117 4.78 1.23 28.41
N ALA A 118 6.05 1.59 28.28
CA ALA A 118 7.07 0.78 27.62
C ALA A 118 8.00 0.15 28.66
N ALA A 119 8.15 -1.16 28.61
CA ALA A 119 9.17 -1.88 29.38
C ALA A 119 10.32 -2.27 28.43
N GLY A 120 11.24 -1.34 28.19
CA GLY A 120 12.39 -1.58 27.30
C GLY A 120 12.20 -1.05 25.89
N LYS A 121 13.01 -1.54 24.95
CA LYS A 121 12.97 -1.14 23.55
C LYS A 121 11.78 -1.76 22.81
N LEU A 122 11.09 -0.96 22.01
CA LEU A 122 9.90 -1.33 21.26
C LEU A 122 10.21 -1.52 19.78
N PRO A 123 9.55 -2.46 19.08
CA PRO A 123 9.56 -2.48 17.63
C PRO A 123 8.79 -1.28 17.08
N ALA A 124 9.10 -0.89 15.84
CA ALA A 124 8.38 0.13 15.11
C ALA A 124 7.70 -0.46 13.87
N VAL A 125 6.49 0.02 13.59
CA VAL A 125 5.68 -0.37 12.43
C VAL A 125 5.24 0.88 11.69
N ILE A 126 5.61 0.99 10.42
CA ILE A 126 5.18 2.06 9.52
C ILE A 126 4.04 1.53 8.64
N VAL A 127 2.87 2.13 8.68
CA VAL A 127 1.72 1.72 7.88
C VAL A 127 1.56 2.66 6.69
N VAL A 128 1.61 2.10 5.49
CA VAL A 128 1.62 2.81 4.22
C VAL A 128 0.32 2.54 3.48
N ALA A 129 -0.55 3.52 3.45
CA ALA A 129 -1.89 3.42 2.88
C ALA A 129 -1.86 3.18 1.36
N GLY A 130 -2.89 2.53 0.85
CA GLY A 130 -3.16 2.39 -0.57
C GLY A 130 -3.54 3.72 -1.24
N HIS A 131 -3.79 3.66 -2.54
CA HIS A 131 -4.22 4.82 -3.32
C HIS A 131 -5.56 5.36 -2.79
N GLY A 132 -5.61 6.65 -2.48
CA GLY A 132 -6.76 7.29 -1.84
C GLY A 132 -6.81 7.13 -0.32
N GLY A 133 -5.90 6.37 0.29
CA GLY A 133 -5.85 6.17 1.73
C GLY A 133 -5.06 7.24 2.49
N SER A 134 -5.37 7.38 3.76
CA SER A 134 -4.74 8.32 4.71
C SER A 134 -4.61 7.66 6.09
N LYS A 135 -3.97 8.33 7.02
CA LYS A 135 -3.89 7.89 8.43
C LYS A 135 -5.26 7.67 9.09
N SER A 136 -6.33 8.18 8.47
CA SER A 136 -7.72 8.06 8.96
C SER A 136 -8.49 6.93 8.28
N THR A 137 -7.90 6.17 7.37
CA THR A 137 -8.54 5.02 6.74
C THR A 137 -8.66 3.87 7.75
N TRP A 138 -9.67 3.02 7.59
CA TRP A 138 -10.04 1.99 8.60
C TRP A 138 -8.90 1.06 8.97
N TYR A 139 -8.25 0.49 7.97
CA TYR A 139 -7.17 -0.46 8.16
C TYR A 139 -5.95 0.19 8.82
N GLU A 140 -5.64 1.43 8.47
CA GLU A 140 -4.55 2.20 9.07
C GLU A 140 -4.84 2.48 10.55
N VAL A 141 -6.06 2.88 10.87
CA VAL A 141 -6.50 3.09 12.26
C VAL A 141 -6.47 1.78 13.03
N TYR A 142 -7.03 0.70 12.44
CA TYR A 142 -7.07 -0.61 13.08
C TYR A 142 -5.65 -1.16 13.32
N ALA A 143 -4.76 -1.07 12.34
CA ALA A 143 -3.35 -1.47 12.48
C ALA A 143 -2.64 -0.65 13.58
N GLY A 144 -2.93 0.64 13.66
CA GLY A 144 -2.44 1.52 14.73
C GLY A 144 -2.81 0.99 16.12
N LEU A 145 -4.08 0.66 16.32
CA LEU A 145 -4.59 0.13 17.59
C LEU A 145 -4.03 -1.28 17.88
N LEU A 146 -4.09 -2.16 16.88
CA LEU A 146 -3.67 -3.57 17.01
C LEU A 146 -2.20 -3.68 17.41
N TYR A 147 -1.31 -3.12 16.61
CA TYR A 147 0.12 -3.29 16.86
C TYR A 147 0.64 -2.44 18.03
N ALA A 148 0.02 -1.29 18.34
CA ALA A 148 0.32 -0.57 19.57
C ALA A 148 -0.14 -1.34 20.81
N SER A 149 -1.28 -2.02 20.76
CA SER A 149 -1.73 -2.92 21.84
C SER A 149 -0.80 -4.11 22.00
N ALA A 150 -0.13 -4.57 20.94
CA ALA A 150 0.90 -5.59 20.96
C ALA A 150 2.24 -5.10 21.56
N GLY A 151 2.40 -3.79 21.68
CA GLY A 151 3.60 -3.15 22.25
C GLY A 151 4.56 -2.57 21.23
N ALA A 152 4.08 -2.18 20.04
CA ALA A 152 4.86 -1.47 19.03
C ALA A 152 4.63 0.05 19.06
N VAL A 153 5.57 0.80 18.52
CA VAL A 153 5.34 2.18 18.04
C VAL A 153 4.84 2.07 16.60
N VAL A 154 3.64 2.57 16.33
CA VAL A 154 3.01 2.48 15.00
C VAL A 154 2.82 3.86 14.42
N VAL A 155 3.39 4.11 13.26
CA VAL A 155 3.27 5.37 12.54
C VAL A 155 2.30 5.20 11.37
N THR A 156 1.15 5.89 11.42
CA THR A 156 0.25 6.05 10.29
C THR A 156 0.32 7.50 9.81
N TYR A 157 0.28 7.74 8.51
CA TYR A 157 0.44 9.09 7.99
C TYR A 157 -0.43 9.35 6.75
N ASP A 158 -0.65 10.62 6.41
CA ASP A 158 -1.35 10.99 5.21
C ASP A 158 -0.44 10.85 3.98
N THR A 159 -0.89 10.07 2.99
CA THR A 159 -0.24 10.04 1.67
C THR A 159 -0.39 11.39 0.97
N VAL A 160 0.49 11.67 0.00
CA VAL A 160 0.42 12.91 -0.76
C VAL A 160 -0.95 13.07 -1.41
N GLY A 161 -1.59 14.21 -1.18
CA GLY A 161 -2.89 14.54 -1.75
C GLY A 161 -4.11 14.04 -0.99
N GLU A 162 -3.90 13.34 0.15
CA GLU A 162 -4.94 12.78 0.99
C GLU A 162 -4.95 13.41 2.40
N GLY A 163 -6.07 13.32 3.11
CA GLY A 163 -6.20 13.81 4.46
C GLY A 163 -5.74 15.25 4.61
N GLU A 164 -4.90 15.54 5.59
CA GLU A 164 -4.36 16.91 5.81
C GLU A 164 -3.35 17.35 4.74
N ARG A 165 -2.99 16.45 3.80
CA ARG A 165 -2.21 16.80 2.61
C ARG A 165 -3.08 17.10 1.37
N ASN A 166 -4.39 17.11 1.54
CA ASN A 166 -5.38 17.63 0.59
C ASN A 166 -5.87 19.01 1.00
N ALA A 167 -6.12 19.90 0.04
CA ALA A 167 -6.50 21.29 0.29
C ALA A 167 -7.84 21.47 1.02
N GLN A 168 -8.72 20.45 0.98
CA GLN A 168 -9.99 20.37 1.70
C GLN A 168 -9.97 19.34 2.84
N ARG A 169 -8.81 18.74 3.15
CA ARG A 169 -8.66 17.67 4.15
C ARG A 169 -9.49 16.42 3.84
N LEU A 170 -9.67 16.13 2.55
CA LEU A 170 -10.43 14.96 2.10
C LEU A 170 -9.54 13.73 1.97
N THR A 171 -10.08 12.58 2.34
CA THR A 171 -9.55 11.26 2.02
C THR A 171 -10.23 10.75 0.74
N ASN A 172 -9.57 9.92 -0.05
CA ASN A 172 -10.00 9.43 -1.35
C ASN A 172 -10.12 10.56 -2.41
N ALA A 173 -9.30 11.59 -2.27
CA ALA A 173 -9.27 12.73 -3.18
C ALA A 173 -8.30 12.53 -4.35
N SER A 174 -7.27 11.71 -4.16
CA SER A 174 -6.23 11.37 -5.16
C SER A 174 -5.64 12.58 -5.89
N SER A 175 -5.46 13.69 -5.18
CA SER A 175 -5.00 14.94 -5.79
C SER A 175 -3.65 14.81 -6.49
N HIS A 176 -2.84 13.84 -6.06
CA HIS A 176 -1.54 13.54 -6.66
C HIS A 176 -1.63 12.85 -8.04
N ASP A 177 -2.81 12.44 -8.48
CA ASP A 177 -3.02 11.94 -9.85
C ASP A 177 -2.95 13.06 -10.89
N THR A 178 -3.03 14.32 -10.46
CA THR A 178 -2.87 15.48 -11.35
C THR A 178 -1.51 15.42 -12.02
N VAL A 179 -1.50 15.28 -13.36
CA VAL A 179 -0.26 15.17 -14.13
C VAL A 179 0.43 16.52 -14.18
N LEU A 180 1.64 16.58 -13.61
CA LEU A 180 2.49 17.75 -13.67
C LEU A 180 3.32 17.76 -14.95
N SER A 181 3.55 18.95 -15.50
CA SER A 181 4.47 19.17 -16.59
C SER A 181 5.93 18.91 -16.17
N GLY A 182 6.77 18.64 -17.16
CA GLY A 182 8.20 18.41 -16.95
C GLY A 182 8.59 16.94 -16.89
N PRO A 183 9.75 16.59 -17.47
CA PRO A 183 10.14 15.20 -17.69
C PRO A 183 10.50 14.45 -16.41
N GLN A 184 10.75 15.18 -15.32
CA GLN A 184 11.17 14.59 -14.05
C GLN A 184 10.06 14.62 -12.98
N SER A 185 8.89 15.19 -13.28
CA SER A 185 7.83 15.40 -12.29
C SER A 185 7.32 14.10 -11.67
N GLN A 186 7.18 13.06 -12.48
CA GLN A 186 6.72 11.74 -12.03
C GLN A 186 7.73 11.09 -11.08
N ALA A 187 9.01 11.04 -11.46
CA ALA A 187 10.07 10.48 -10.62
C ALA A 187 10.24 11.28 -9.31
N ARG A 188 10.12 12.61 -9.36
CA ARG A 188 10.20 13.47 -8.18
C ARG A 188 9.03 13.27 -7.21
N LEU A 189 7.81 13.14 -7.75
CA LEU A 189 6.64 12.88 -6.91
C LEU A 189 6.70 11.49 -6.29
N GLY A 190 6.89 10.46 -7.10
CA GLY A 190 7.02 9.10 -6.57
C GLY A 190 8.19 8.97 -5.58
N GLY A 191 9.31 9.62 -5.86
CA GLY A 191 10.43 9.70 -4.94
C GLY A 191 10.07 10.40 -3.62
N ALA A 192 9.26 11.46 -3.64
CA ALA A 192 8.77 12.10 -2.42
C ALA A 192 7.85 11.16 -1.63
N MET A 193 6.98 10.40 -2.29
CA MET A 193 6.09 9.43 -1.62
C MET A 193 6.86 8.25 -1.01
N ILE A 194 7.90 7.76 -1.68
CA ILE A 194 8.81 6.73 -1.15
C ILE A 194 9.61 7.31 0.03
N ALA A 195 10.08 8.54 -0.10
CA ALA A 195 10.82 9.22 0.96
C ALA A 195 9.94 9.51 2.20
N ASP A 196 8.63 9.64 2.07
CA ASP A 196 7.71 9.77 3.21
C ASP A 196 7.71 8.50 4.08
N VAL A 197 7.81 7.29 3.47
CA VAL A 197 7.99 6.02 4.19
C VAL A 197 9.33 6.00 4.94
N MET A 198 10.41 6.38 4.26
CA MET A 198 11.76 6.47 4.87
C MET A 198 11.82 7.54 5.96
N GLY A 199 11.07 8.64 5.79
CA GLY A 199 10.91 9.70 6.78
C GLY A 199 10.17 9.22 8.03
N ALA A 200 9.11 8.41 7.86
CA ALA A 200 8.41 7.77 8.98
C ALA A 200 9.33 6.82 9.76
N ALA A 201 10.17 6.04 9.05
CA ALA A 201 11.19 5.22 9.69
C ALA A 201 12.22 6.08 10.44
N SER A 202 12.69 7.19 9.84
CA SER A 202 13.61 8.12 10.51
C SER A 202 12.99 8.76 11.76
N TYR A 203 11.69 9.11 11.69
CA TYR A 203 10.97 9.61 12.86
C TYR A 203 10.87 8.55 13.96
N ALA A 204 10.42 7.34 13.63
CA ALA A 204 10.32 6.25 14.61
C ALA A 204 11.67 5.97 15.28
N LEU A 205 12.74 5.91 14.50
CA LEU A 205 14.11 5.70 14.99
C LEU A 205 14.68 6.87 15.82
N SER A 206 14.09 8.06 15.73
CA SER A 206 14.45 9.19 16.58
C SER A 206 13.89 9.09 18.00
N LEU A 207 12.92 8.20 18.21
CA LEU A 207 12.35 7.97 19.52
C LEU A 207 13.29 7.08 20.37
N PRO A 208 13.60 7.51 21.61
CA PRO A 208 14.66 6.86 22.40
C PRO A 208 14.35 5.42 22.82
N ASP A 209 13.08 5.03 22.77
CA ASP A 209 12.62 3.70 23.16
C ASP A 209 12.33 2.77 21.97
N VAL A 210 12.59 3.18 20.74
CA VAL A 210 12.51 2.30 19.57
C VAL A 210 13.78 1.48 19.42
N ASP A 211 13.61 0.20 19.08
CA ASP A 211 14.69 -0.70 18.71
C ASP A 211 15.04 -0.54 17.22
N PRO A 212 16.25 -0.07 16.91
CA PRO A 212 16.63 0.15 15.52
C PRO A 212 16.74 -1.12 14.67
N GLN A 213 16.75 -2.29 15.28
CA GLN A 213 16.82 -3.58 14.58
C GLN A 213 15.43 -4.19 14.33
N ARG A 214 14.36 -3.58 14.81
CA ARG A 214 12.99 -4.11 14.73
C ARG A 214 12.04 -3.07 14.12
N VAL A 215 12.26 -2.74 12.84
CA VAL A 215 11.46 -1.77 12.08
C VAL A 215 10.80 -2.47 10.90
N ALA A 216 9.49 -2.38 10.80
CA ALA A 216 8.71 -2.92 9.69
C ALA A 216 7.97 -1.82 8.92
N ALA A 217 7.79 -2.03 7.61
CA ALA A 217 6.86 -1.29 6.77
C ALA A 217 5.73 -2.22 6.30
N LEU A 218 4.48 -1.80 6.50
CA LEU A 218 3.29 -2.51 6.04
C LEU A 218 2.64 -1.67 4.94
N GLY A 219 2.64 -2.17 3.71
CA GLY A 219 2.09 -1.45 2.57
C GLY A 219 0.88 -2.16 1.95
N TYR A 220 -0.12 -1.39 1.51
CA TYR A 220 -1.27 -1.91 0.79
C TYR A 220 -1.39 -1.27 -0.59
N SER A 221 -1.60 -2.08 -1.65
CA SER A 221 -1.82 -1.58 -3.01
C SER A 221 -0.70 -0.63 -3.45
N MET A 222 -0.99 0.62 -3.80
CA MET A 222 0.03 1.65 -4.02
C MET A 222 1.01 1.75 -2.85
N GLY A 223 0.54 1.60 -1.62
CA GLY A 223 1.40 1.58 -0.43
C GLY A 223 2.34 0.38 -0.40
N SER A 224 1.93 -0.80 -0.91
CA SER A 224 2.84 -1.94 -1.04
C SER A 224 3.98 -1.67 -2.03
N PHE A 225 3.67 -1.00 -3.13
CA PHE A 225 4.67 -0.53 -4.10
C PHE A 225 5.67 0.44 -3.45
N HIS A 226 5.17 1.49 -2.76
CA HIS A 226 6.05 2.47 -2.10
C HIS A 226 6.85 1.86 -0.95
N ALA A 227 6.25 0.98 -0.16
CA ALA A 227 6.92 0.29 0.94
C ALA A 227 8.03 -0.65 0.43
N ALA A 228 7.78 -1.39 -0.66
CA ALA A 228 8.78 -2.27 -1.26
C ALA A 228 9.98 -1.48 -1.81
N LEU A 229 9.74 -0.36 -2.50
CA LEU A 229 10.82 0.50 -2.96
C LEU A 229 11.56 1.14 -1.77
N ALA A 230 10.85 1.63 -0.76
CA ALA A 230 11.48 2.21 0.42
C ALA A 230 12.35 1.19 1.16
N ALA A 231 11.87 -0.03 1.37
CA ALA A 231 12.62 -1.10 2.02
C ALA A 231 13.88 -1.51 1.24
N GLY A 232 13.81 -1.53 -0.10
CA GLY A 232 15.01 -1.74 -0.94
C GLY A 232 16.03 -0.60 -0.85
N LEU A 233 15.55 0.65 -0.65
CA LEU A 233 16.42 1.83 -0.63
C LEU A 233 16.88 2.24 0.77
N ASP A 234 16.19 1.79 1.83
CA ASP A 234 16.51 2.11 3.22
C ASP A 234 16.72 0.84 4.05
N PRO A 235 17.97 0.42 4.30
CA PRO A 235 18.27 -0.81 5.02
C PRO A 235 17.87 -0.78 6.52
N ARG A 236 17.37 0.35 7.02
CA ARG A 236 16.84 0.45 8.39
C ARG A 236 15.43 -0.13 8.51
N ILE A 237 14.73 -0.32 7.39
CA ILE A 237 13.47 -1.07 7.32
C ILE A 237 13.84 -2.55 7.15
N HIS A 238 13.66 -3.33 8.22
CA HIS A 238 14.07 -4.73 8.25
C HIS A 238 12.99 -5.67 7.76
N GLU A 239 11.73 -5.37 8.05
CA GLU A 239 10.61 -6.23 7.65
C GLU A 239 9.66 -5.47 6.72
N LEU A 240 9.21 -6.16 5.68
CA LEU A 240 8.23 -5.66 4.72
C LEU A 240 7.02 -6.59 4.66
N VAL A 241 5.83 -6.05 4.85
CA VAL A 241 4.59 -6.75 4.49
C VAL A 241 3.95 -6.00 3.32
N ALA A 242 3.91 -6.65 2.17
CA ALA A 242 3.29 -6.12 0.95
C ALA A 242 1.93 -6.80 0.74
N SER A 243 0.85 -6.06 0.93
CA SER A 243 -0.51 -6.57 0.83
C SER A 243 -1.22 -6.00 -0.41
N GLY A 244 -1.91 -6.83 -1.16
CA GLY A 244 -2.57 -6.43 -2.40
C GLY A 244 -1.58 -5.83 -3.41
N GLY A 245 -0.41 -6.47 -3.56
CA GLY A 245 0.70 -6.02 -4.39
C GLY A 245 2.01 -6.70 -4.01
N GLY A 246 3.11 -5.97 -4.15
CA GLY A 246 4.46 -6.52 -3.93
C GLY A 246 4.99 -7.32 -5.12
N ASP A 247 4.19 -7.50 -6.16
CA ASP A 247 4.50 -8.16 -7.41
C ASP A 247 5.28 -7.24 -8.37
N LEU A 248 6.33 -6.60 -7.88
CA LEU A 248 7.19 -5.76 -8.71
C LEU A 248 7.70 -6.55 -9.91
N ASP A 249 7.40 -6.05 -11.10
CA ASP A 249 7.80 -6.67 -12.36
C ASP A 249 8.95 -5.93 -13.04
N GLY A 250 9.36 -6.41 -14.19
CA GLY A 250 10.48 -5.82 -14.91
C GLY A 250 10.14 -4.66 -15.81
N ASN A 251 11.11 -4.37 -16.67
CA ASN A 251 10.98 -3.28 -17.63
C ASN A 251 9.87 -3.59 -18.65
N GLY A 252 8.95 -2.63 -18.83
CA GLY A 252 7.80 -2.76 -19.72
C GLY A 252 6.63 -3.55 -19.13
N GLY A 253 6.70 -3.91 -17.86
CA GLY A 253 5.65 -4.66 -17.17
C GLY A 253 4.45 -3.81 -16.73
N ALA A 254 3.59 -4.41 -15.89
CA ALA A 254 2.35 -3.78 -15.45
C ALA A 254 2.56 -2.50 -14.63
N TRP A 255 3.61 -2.46 -13.80
CA TRP A 255 3.91 -1.27 -13.01
C TRP A 255 4.42 -0.12 -13.87
N ASP A 256 5.25 -0.39 -14.90
CA ASP A 256 5.64 0.62 -15.88
C ASP A 256 4.45 1.15 -16.68
N SER A 257 3.47 0.29 -16.95
CA SER A 257 2.26 0.60 -17.72
C SER A 257 1.10 1.10 -16.86
N SER A 258 1.32 1.32 -15.56
CA SER A 258 0.29 1.80 -14.65
C SER A 258 -0.29 3.14 -15.11
N SER A 259 -1.63 3.21 -15.18
CA SER A 259 -2.35 4.47 -15.46
C SER A 259 -2.15 5.53 -14.37
N LYS A 260 -1.65 5.13 -13.19
CA LYS A 260 -1.23 6.02 -12.10
C LYS A 260 0.20 6.52 -12.35
N VAL A 261 0.36 7.29 -13.44
CA VAL A 261 1.67 7.70 -13.96
C VAL A 261 2.50 8.52 -12.96
N MET A 262 1.84 9.29 -12.08
CA MET A 262 2.52 10.20 -11.16
C MET A 262 3.10 9.47 -9.94
N CYS A 263 2.41 8.46 -9.42
CA CYS A 263 2.76 7.79 -8.17
C CYS A 263 3.27 6.35 -8.33
N GLN A 264 3.10 5.74 -9.51
CA GLN A 264 3.50 4.36 -9.79
C GLN A 264 4.30 4.24 -11.08
N GLY A 265 3.65 4.39 -12.26
CA GLY A 265 4.29 4.13 -13.56
C GLY A 265 5.54 4.95 -13.80
N GLY A 266 5.48 6.27 -13.67
CA GLY A 266 6.62 7.14 -13.92
C GLY A 266 7.80 6.93 -12.97
N PRO A 267 7.63 6.88 -11.65
CA PRO A 267 8.71 6.53 -10.74
C PRO A 267 9.31 5.14 -11.00
N TYR A 268 8.50 4.15 -11.39
CA TYR A 268 9.01 2.82 -11.69
C TYR A 268 9.79 2.79 -13.01
N GLN A 269 9.33 3.51 -14.03
CA GLN A 269 10.07 3.71 -15.29
C GLN A 269 11.41 4.41 -15.08
N ALA A 270 11.51 5.33 -14.12
CA ALA A 270 12.77 5.98 -13.79
C ALA A 270 13.88 5.01 -13.33
N LEU A 271 13.51 3.80 -12.89
CA LEU A 271 14.40 2.73 -12.48
C LEU A 271 14.78 1.76 -13.61
N SER A 272 14.35 2.00 -14.86
CA SER A 272 14.58 1.08 -16.00
C SER A 272 16.04 0.95 -16.45
N PHE A 273 16.95 1.70 -15.85
CA PHE A 273 18.39 1.49 -16.01
C PHE A 273 18.92 0.28 -15.24
N LEU A 274 18.15 -0.22 -14.25
CA LEU A 274 18.49 -1.45 -13.56
C LEU A 274 18.18 -2.65 -14.47
N PRO A 275 19.09 -3.60 -14.63
CA PRO A 275 18.92 -4.71 -15.56
C PRO A 275 17.77 -5.65 -15.16
N ASP A 276 17.52 -5.78 -13.86
CA ASP A 276 16.39 -6.52 -13.28
C ASP A 276 15.92 -5.75 -12.05
N LYS A 277 15.13 -4.71 -12.28
CA LYS A 277 14.75 -3.77 -11.20
C LYS A 277 13.96 -4.44 -10.07
N ALA A 278 13.09 -5.40 -10.39
CA ALA A 278 12.32 -6.15 -9.39
C ALA A 278 13.24 -6.98 -8.48
N ALA A 279 14.05 -7.86 -9.06
CA ALA A 279 14.95 -8.70 -8.29
C ALA A 279 16.01 -7.90 -7.54
N ILE A 280 16.52 -6.81 -8.14
CA ILE A 280 17.50 -5.93 -7.47
C ILE A 280 16.89 -5.25 -6.25
N LEU A 281 15.68 -4.69 -6.36
CA LEU A 281 15.02 -4.00 -5.26
C LEU A 281 14.73 -4.97 -4.10
N TYR A 282 14.22 -6.16 -4.40
CA TYR A 282 14.00 -7.18 -3.38
C TYR A 282 15.32 -7.74 -2.82
N ALA A 283 16.35 -7.97 -3.65
CA ALA A 283 17.63 -8.41 -3.15
C ALA A 283 18.29 -7.37 -2.22
N LEU A 284 18.14 -6.07 -2.52
CA LEU A 284 18.59 -4.99 -1.65
C LEU A 284 17.91 -5.05 -0.27
N HIS A 285 16.61 -5.38 -0.22
CA HIS A 285 15.86 -5.48 1.03
C HIS A 285 16.14 -6.81 1.76
N GLN A 286 16.05 -7.96 1.07
CA GLN A 286 16.22 -9.28 1.68
C GLN A 286 17.61 -9.48 2.33
N ARG A 287 18.60 -8.70 1.97
CA ARG A 287 19.91 -8.66 2.64
C ARG A 287 19.88 -7.94 4.00
N ALA A 288 18.86 -7.15 4.28
CA ALA A 288 18.67 -6.42 5.53
C ALA A 288 17.59 -7.03 6.42
N GLY A 289 16.66 -7.81 5.84
CA GLY A 289 15.50 -8.32 6.56
C GLY A 289 14.70 -9.35 5.78
N GLY A 290 13.38 -9.32 5.91
CA GLY A 290 12.46 -10.25 5.27
C GLY A 290 11.22 -9.59 4.67
N THR A 291 10.62 -10.28 3.71
CA THR A 291 9.37 -9.83 3.06
C THR A 291 8.30 -10.89 3.17
N LEU A 292 7.07 -10.45 3.46
CA LEU A 292 5.85 -11.21 3.32
C LEU A 292 4.94 -10.53 2.29
N ALA A 293 4.57 -11.23 1.22
CA ALA A 293 3.59 -10.77 0.24
C ALA A 293 2.24 -11.48 0.47
N LEU A 294 1.18 -10.70 0.64
CA LEU A 294 -0.18 -11.15 0.94
C LEU A 294 -1.12 -10.71 -0.16
N ASN A 295 -1.70 -11.64 -0.91
CA ASN A 295 -2.55 -11.31 -2.06
C ASN A 295 -3.82 -12.16 -2.12
N GLY A 296 -4.93 -11.53 -2.49
CA GLY A 296 -6.18 -12.21 -2.79
C GLY A 296 -6.13 -12.86 -4.17
N MET A 297 -6.61 -14.11 -4.28
CA MET A 297 -6.55 -14.85 -5.55
C MET A 297 -7.58 -14.40 -6.60
N ILE A 298 -8.54 -13.56 -6.22
CA ILE A 298 -9.50 -12.94 -7.14
C ILE A 298 -9.30 -11.42 -7.24
N ASP A 299 -8.10 -10.94 -6.86
CA ASP A 299 -7.74 -9.53 -6.97
C ASP A 299 -7.61 -9.12 -8.44
N SER A 300 -8.56 -8.34 -8.94
CA SER A 300 -8.61 -7.87 -10.34
C SER A 300 -7.81 -6.59 -10.59
N LEU A 301 -7.32 -5.91 -9.55
CA LEU A 301 -6.61 -4.63 -9.69
C LEU A 301 -5.11 -4.79 -9.91
N VAL A 302 -4.48 -5.63 -9.10
CA VAL A 302 -3.07 -5.99 -9.29
C VAL A 302 -2.95 -7.31 -10.03
N GLU A 303 -4.03 -7.77 -10.48
CA GLU A 303 -4.38 -8.99 -11.15
C GLU A 303 -3.25 -9.82 -11.69
N ARG A 304 -3.13 -10.98 -11.08
CA ARG A 304 -2.54 -12.18 -11.68
C ARG A 304 -2.95 -13.39 -10.84
N PRO A 305 -4.26 -13.56 -10.54
CA PRO A 305 -4.70 -14.57 -9.58
C PRO A 305 -4.25 -15.98 -9.95
N HIS A 306 -4.03 -16.24 -11.24
CA HIS A 306 -3.54 -17.53 -11.74
C HIS A 306 -2.01 -17.60 -11.81
N HIS A 307 -1.29 -16.49 -11.55
CA HIS A 307 0.15 -16.39 -11.81
C HIS A 307 0.97 -15.93 -10.58
N PHE A 308 0.34 -15.49 -9.49
CA PHE A 308 1.07 -15.04 -8.31
C PHE A 308 2.10 -16.08 -7.81
N GLN A 309 1.71 -17.34 -7.74
CA GLN A 309 2.61 -18.39 -7.26
C GLN A 309 3.84 -18.55 -8.17
N SER A 310 3.64 -18.63 -9.48
CA SER A 310 4.72 -18.74 -10.46
C SER A 310 5.56 -17.47 -10.51
N PHE A 311 4.93 -16.29 -10.45
CA PHE A 311 5.62 -15.01 -10.43
C PHE A 311 6.56 -14.90 -9.24
N PHE A 312 6.08 -15.13 -8.01
CA PHE A 312 6.93 -15.04 -6.82
C PHE A 312 7.97 -16.16 -6.74
N ALA A 313 7.69 -17.35 -7.27
CA ALA A 313 8.69 -18.43 -7.38
C ALA A 313 9.84 -18.03 -8.32
N ASP A 314 9.53 -17.44 -9.48
CA ASP A 314 10.53 -16.90 -10.39
C ASP A 314 11.30 -15.74 -9.77
N LEU A 315 10.61 -14.77 -9.18
CA LEU A 315 11.24 -13.64 -8.50
C LEU A 315 12.18 -14.10 -7.39
N ASN A 316 11.76 -15.07 -6.57
CA ASN A 316 12.62 -15.67 -5.54
C ASN A 316 13.88 -16.31 -6.12
N THR A 317 13.76 -16.99 -7.26
CA THR A 317 14.91 -17.57 -7.97
C THR A 317 15.91 -16.49 -8.39
N ARG A 318 15.42 -15.39 -8.96
CA ARG A 318 16.24 -14.26 -9.40
C ARG A 318 16.87 -13.50 -8.22
N VAL A 319 16.09 -13.28 -7.15
CA VAL A 319 16.60 -12.65 -5.92
C VAL A 319 17.70 -13.48 -5.29
N ALA A 320 17.53 -14.81 -5.19
CA ALA A 320 18.55 -15.70 -4.65
C ALA A 320 19.83 -15.71 -5.50
N ALA A 321 19.69 -15.69 -6.82
CA ALA A 321 20.84 -15.61 -7.73
C ALA A 321 21.64 -14.32 -7.56
N LEU A 322 20.96 -13.19 -7.34
CA LEU A 322 21.58 -11.87 -7.11
C LEU A 322 22.19 -11.74 -5.71
N ALA A 323 21.42 -12.10 -4.68
CA ALA A 323 21.78 -11.84 -3.30
C ALA A 323 22.77 -12.86 -2.73
N GLY A 324 22.87 -14.03 -3.35
CA GLY A 324 23.78 -15.12 -2.91
C GLY A 324 23.17 -16.04 -1.84
N PRO A 325 23.93 -17.01 -1.38
CA PRO A 325 23.44 -18.02 -0.45
C PRO A 325 23.13 -17.44 0.94
N GLY A 326 22.13 -18.00 1.60
CA GLY A 326 21.74 -17.63 2.97
C GLY A 326 20.76 -16.48 3.07
N ILE A 327 20.36 -15.88 1.95
CA ILE A 327 19.31 -14.85 1.94
C ILE A 327 17.93 -15.53 1.99
N PRO A 328 17.03 -15.11 2.92
CA PRO A 328 15.71 -15.69 3.00
C PRO A 328 14.88 -15.40 1.73
N PRO A 329 14.00 -16.31 1.33
CA PRO A 329 13.06 -16.03 0.24
C PRO A 329 12.02 -14.98 0.68
N ILE A 330 11.32 -14.41 -0.31
CA ILE A 330 10.09 -13.68 -0.08
C ILE A 330 9.03 -14.71 0.34
N ASP A 331 8.49 -14.57 1.54
CA ASP A 331 7.35 -15.37 2.00
C ASP A 331 6.08 -14.92 1.29
N THR A 332 5.20 -15.84 0.96
CA THR A 332 3.96 -15.53 0.22
C THR A 332 2.76 -16.25 0.79
N ILE A 333 1.63 -15.55 0.92
CA ILE A 333 0.34 -16.14 1.27
C ILE A 333 -0.71 -15.64 0.27
N PHE A 334 -1.49 -16.60 -0.26
CA PHE A 334 -2.54 -16.31 -1.24
C PHE A 334 -3.89 -16.74 -0.68
N TYR A 335 -4.84 -15.80 -0.63
CA TYR A 335 -6.16 -16.00 -0.04
C TYR A 335 -7.19 -16.34 -1.11
N PRO A 336 -7.70 -17.58 -1.16
CA PRO A 336 -8.80 -17.96 -2.08
C PRO A 336 -10.06 -17.14 -1.79
N GLY A 337 -10.72 -16.66 -2.84
CA GLY A 337 -11.97 -15.91 -2.73
C GLY A 337 -11.83 -14.49 -2.19
N VAL A 338 -10.63 -14.00 -2.00
CA VAL A 338 -10.34 -12.63 -1.56
C VAL A 338 -9.90 -11.79 -2.74
N GLY A 339 -10.46 -10.60 -2.87
CA GLY A 339 -10.09 -9.60 -3.86
C GLY A 339 -8.98 -8.68 -3.41
N HIS A 340 -9.04 -7.42 -3.86
CA HIS A 340 -8.06 -6.40 -3.52
C HIS A 340 -8.27 -5.85 -2.11
N ARG A 341 -7.64 -6.47 -1.10
CA ARG A 341 -7.86 -6.15 0.31
C ARG A 341 -6.55 -6.01 1.10
N PRO A 342 -6.49 -5.08 2.06
CA PRO A 342 -5.42 -5.07 3.04
C PRO A 342 -5.48 -6.33 3.92
N SER A 343 -4.33 -6.98 4.10
CA SER A 343 -4.22 -8.22 4.90
C SER A 343 -3.20 -8.11 6.02
N TRP A 344 -2.54 -6.98 6.18
CA TRP A 344 -1.49 -6.79 7.19
C TRP A 344 -1.98 -6.84 8.66
N VAL A 345 -3.28 -6.88 8.89
CA VAL A 345 -3.90 -7.01 10.22
C VAL A 345 -4.49 -8.39 10.48
N ASP A 346 -4.41 -9.29 9.51
CA ASP A 346 -4.87 -10.66 9.68
C ASP A 346 -3.93 -11.50 10.55
N ARG A 347 -4.33 -12.72 10.84
CA ARG A 347 -3.58 -13.63 11.70
C ARG A 347 -2.24 -14.03 11.13
N ASP A 348 -2.17 -14.25 9.82
CA ASP A 348 -0.95 -14.68 9.15
C ASP A 348 0.11 -13.57 9.19
N ALA A 349 -0.28 -12.34 8.87
CA ALA A 349 0.59 -11.17 8.97
C ALA A 349 1.03 -10.92 10.42
N ALA A 350 0.07 -10.98 11.37
CA ALA A 350 0.35 -10.78 12.79
C ALA A 350 1.33 -11.83 13.34
N ALA A 351 1.16 -13.10 12.96
CA ALA A 351 2.06 -14.19 13.35
C ALA A 351 3.46 -14.00 12.77
N TRP A 352 3.54 -13.69 11.46
CA TRP A 352 4.81 -13.47 10.77
C TRP A 352 5.57 -12.28 11.38
N LEU A 353 4.88 -11.17 11.61
CA LEU A 353 5.46 -9.99 12.25
C LEU A 353 5.88 -10.27 13.69
N ASN A 354 5.06 -10.99 14.48
CA ASN A 354 5.41 -11.32 15.86
C ASN A 354 6.65 -12.22 15.96
N ALA A 355 6.81 -13.15 15.01
CA ALA A 355 8.00 -14.01 14.94
C ALA A 355 9.29 -13.22 14.67
N ARG A 356 9.22 -12.06 14.02
CA ARG A 356 10.36 -11.23 13.62
C ARG A 356 10.57 -10.02 14.55
N LEU A 357 9.50 -9.34 14.88
CA LEU A 357 9.54 -8.11 15.69
C LEU A 357 9.47 -8.37 17.19
N HIS A 358 9.05 -9.57 17.59
CA HIS A 358 8.93 -9.96 18.99
C HIS A 358 8.12 -8.93 19.81
N PHE A 359 6.87 -8.74 19.46
CA PHE A 359 5.98 -7.78 20.15
C PHE A 359 5.92 -8.07 21.65
N PRO A 360 6.29 -7.13 22.53
CA PRO A 360 6.45 -7.40 23.95
C PRO A 360 5.22 -7.97 24.64
N ARG A 361 4.01 -7.52 24.23
CA ARG A 361 2.76 -7.95 24.85
C ARG A 361 2.19 -9.24 24.25
N TRP A 362 2.80 -9.76 23.16
CA TRP A 362 2.37 -11.01 22.51
C TRP A 362 3.32 -12.20 22.75
N GLN A 363 4.41 -12.01 23.49
CA GLN A 363 5.41 -13.07 23.71
C GLN A 363 4.86 -14.33 24.36
N ASN A 364 3.82 -14.21 25.19
CA ASN A 364 3.22 -15.33 25.92
C ASN A 364 1.72 -15.48 25.62
N ILE A 365 1.24 -14.92 24.52
CA ILE A 365 -0.16 -14.99 24.13
C ILE A 365 -0.26 -15.81 22.85
N ALA A 366 -1.12 -16.83 22.84
CA ALA A 366 -1.51 -17.48 21.61
C ALA A 366 -2.35 -16.48 20.78
N LEU A 367 -1.93 -16.13 19.58
CA LEU A 367 -2.66 -15.18 18.72
C LEU A 367 -4.11 -15.62 18.48
N ASP A 368 -4.35 -16.95 18.48
CA ASP A 368 -5.70 -17.53 18.39
C ASP A 368 -6.63 -17.10 19.53
N SER A 369 -6.07 -16.74 20.69
CA SER A 369 -6.86 -16.28 21.83
C SER A 369 -7.31 -14.81 21.74
N LEU A 370 -6.79 -14.04 20.80
CA LEU A 370 -7.12 -12.61 20.63
C LEU A 370 -8.48 -12.39 19.96
N GLY A 371 -9.09 -13.43 19.40
CA GLY A 371 -10.28 -13.32 18.58
C GLY A 371 -10.00 -12.67 17.24
N GLU A 372 -11.04 -12.54 16.44
CA GLU A 372 -11.00 -11.92 15.12
C GLU A 372 -12.23 -11.07 14.87
N THR A 373 -12.10 -10.08 14.02
CA THR A 373 -13.22 -9.25 13.56
C THR A 373 -13.02 -8.82 12.12
N ARG A 374 -14.10 -8.73 11.36
CA ARG A 374 -14.05 -8.08 10.05
C ARG A 374 -13.98 -6.58 10.25
N ILE A 375 -13.06 -5.92 9.55
CA ILE A 375 -12.87 -4.47 9.69
C ILE A 375 -14.15 -3.70 9.31
N ALA A 376 -14.90 -4.19 8.32
CA ALA A 376 -16.19 -3.62 7.95
C ALA A 376 -17.21 -3.65 9.10
N ASP A 377 -17.31 -4.78 9.80
CA ASP A 377 -18.22 -4.94 10.95
C ASP A 377 -17.76 -4.07 12.12
N TRP A 378 -16.46 -3.99 12.37
CA TRP A 378 -15.89 -3.08 13.35
C TRP A 378 -16.23 -1.61 13.04
N ALA A 379 -16.09 -1.19 11.77
CA ALA A 379 -16.40 0.17 11.36
C ALA A 379 -17.89 0.51 11.58
N VAL A 380 -18.80 -0.42 11.25
CA VAL A 380 -20.24 -0.25 11.54
C VAL A 380 -20.52 -0.19 13.03
N ALA A 381 -19.99 -1.13 13.80
CA ALA A 381 -20.25 -1.24 15.23
C ALA A 381 -19.74 -0.03 16.03
N THR A 382 -18.66 0.59 15.57
CA THR A 382 -18.06 1.75 16.23
C THR A 382 -18.48 3.10 15.65
N GLY A 383 -19.26 3.11 14.56
CA GLY A 383 -19.60 4.33 13.83
C GLY A 383 -18.42 4.97 13.11
N ALA A 384 -17.36 4.20 12.84
CA ALA A 384 -16.19 4.66 12.11
C ALA A 384 -16.53 4.91 10.63
N THR A 385 -17.12 6.06 10.33
CA THR A 385 -17.44 6.47 8.95
C THR A 385 -16.25 7.12 8.28
N ILE A 386 -15.15 6.38 8.13
CA ILE A 386 -13.86 6.99 7.79
C ILE A 386 -13.67 7.10 6.28
N ASN A 387 -14.26 6.24 5.46
CA ASN A 387 -14.36 6.44 4.00
C ASN A 387 -15.43 5.54 3.35
N LYS A 388 -15.66 5.74 2.04
CA LYS A 388 -16.63 4.98 1.25
C LYS A 388 -16.14 3.59 0.78
N GLY A 389 -14.93 3.15 1.14
CA GLY A 389 -14.39 1.85 0.78
C GLY A 389 -15.10 0.66 1.42
N TYR A 390 -15.94 0.94 2.41
CA TYR A 390 -16.71 -0.03 3.15
C TYR A 390 -17.60 -0.96 2.29
N GLU A 391 -18.32 -0.40 1.32
CA GLU A 391 -19.18 -1.20 0.44
C GLU A 391 -18.42 -2.21 -0.40
N VAL A 392 -17.19 -1.87 -0.77
CA VAL A 392 -16.33 -2.72 -1.57
C VAL A 392 -15.85 -3.91 -0.75
N GLU A 393 -15.47 -3.71 0.52
CA GLU A 393 -15.01 -4.79 1.39
C GLU A 393 -16.08 -5.85 1.63
N THR A 394 -17.32 -5.44 1.84
CA THR A 394 -18.42 -6.39 2.03
C THR A 394 -18.72 -7.23 0.79
N LYS A 395 -18.47 -6.71 -0.41
CA LYS A 395 -18.73 -7.39 -1.68
C LYS A 395 -17.63 -8.38 -2.08
N GLU A 396 -16.37 -8.08 -1.76
CA GLU A 396 -15.23 -8.85 -2.26
C GLU A 396 -14.64 -9.84 -1.23
N GLY A 397 -15.32 -10.07 -0.11
CA GLY A 397 -14.83 -10.93 0.95
C GLY A 397 -13.61 -10.34 1.64
N GLY A 398 -13.82 -9.61 2.72
CA GLY A 398 -12.75 -9.09 3.56
C GLY A 398 -12.04 -10.21 4.32
N ILE A 399 -10.81 -9.96 4.74
CA ILE A 399 -10.06 -10.81 5.64
C ILE A 399 -10.36 -10.41 7.07
N GLU A 400 -10.46 -11.38 7.97
CA GLU A 400 -10.65 -11.12 9.39
C GLU A 400 -9.34 -10.60 10.01
N ALA A 401 -9.45 -9.48 10.71
CA ALA A 401 -8.35 -8.90 11.46
C ALA A 401 -8.24 -9.54 12.85
N VAL A 402 -7.03 -9.69 13.34
CA VAL A 402 -6.79 -10.12 14.72
C VAL A 402 -7.30 -9.09 15.73
N GLY A 403 -7.90 -9.56 16.81
CA GLY A 403 -8.45 -8.73 17.87
C GLY A 403 -9.94 -8.40 17.68
N HIS A 404 -10.56 -7.93 18.74
CA HIS A 404 -11.96 -7.52 18.75
C HIS A 404 -12.20 -6.42 19.77
N GLY A 405 -13.31 -5.70 19.62
CA GLY A 405 -13.75 -4.71 20.60
C GLY A 405 -12.89 -3.45 20.66
N PHE A 406 -12.06 -3.18 19.66
CA PHE A 406 -11.33 -1.92 19.59
C PHE A 406 -12.29 -0.76 19.37
N PRO A 407 -12.16 0.37 20.11
CA PRO A 407 -12.91 1.57 19.82
C PRO A 407 -12.36 2.25 18.55
N ALA A 408 -13.21 3.04 17.87
CA ALA A 408 -12.74 3.90 16.79
C ALA A 408 -12.52 5.33 17.30
N PRO A 409 -11.33 5.90 17.13
CA PRO A 409 -11.11 7.33 17.33
C PRO A 409 -11.99 8.15 16.39
N SER A 410 -12.46 9.31 16.85
CA SER A 410 -13.20 10.24 15.99
C SER A 410 -12.27 10.85 14.94
N ILE A 411 -12.84 11.33 13.82
CA ILE A 411 -12.06 12.02 12.77
C ILE A 411 -11.32 13.23 13.33
N ASP A 412 -11.90 13.95 14.29
CA ASP A 412 -11.25 15.11 14.93
C ASP A 412 -10.03 14.69 15.78
N GLN A 413 -10.10 13.52 16.42
CA GLN A 413 -8.95 12.97 17.13
C GLN A 413 -7.82 12.58 16.17
N LEU A 414 -8.15 12.17 14.95
CA LEU A 414 -7.20 11.76 13.91
C LEU A 414 -6.63 12.94 13.09
N GLN A 415 -7.11 14.17 13.30
CA GLN A 415 -6.46 15.36 12.76
C GLN A 415 -5.17 15.61 13.51
N ALA A 416 -4.04 15.50 12.81
CA ALA A 416 -2.72 15.64 13.41
C ALA A 416 -2.36 17.11 13.66
N VAL A 417 -2.74 18.02 12.76
CA VAL A 417 -2.35 19.44 12.82
C VAL A 417 -3.54 20.29 13.25
N PRO A 418 -3.40 21.11 14.29
CA PRO A 418 -4.43 22.08 14.68
C PRO A 418 -4.83 22.96 13.50
N THR A 419 -6.12 23.26 13.38
CA THR A 419 -6.66 23.98 12.20
C THR A 419 -5.96 25.30 11.93
N ALA A 420 -5.68 26.09 12.97
CA ALA A 420 -4.99 27.37 12.82
C ALA A 420 -3.56 27.21 12.29
N GLU A 421 -2.82 26.23 12.81
CA GLU A 421 -1.46 25.90 12.36
C GLU A 421 -1.48 25.39 10.91
N TRP A 422 -2.43 24.50 10.58
CA TRP A 422 -2.56 23.99 9.24
C TRP A 422 -2.87 25.11 8.23
N GLN A 423 -3.77 26.03 8.56
CA GLN A 423 -4.09 27.18 7.68
C GLN A 423 -2.89 28.11 7.49
N ALA A 424 -2.15 28.39 8.57
CA ALA A 424 -0.98 29.26 8.53
C ALA A 424 0.17 28.72 7.66
N HIS A 425 0.30 27.38 7.60
CA HIS A 425 1.41 26.69 6.94
C HIS A 425 0.95 25.71 5.85
N LYS A 426 -0.24 25.95 5.28
CA LYS A 426 -0.91 25.05 4.33
C LYS A 426 0.01 24.54 3.22
N ASP A 427 0.81 25.42 2.61
CA ASP A 427 1.73 25.06 1.51
C ASP A 427 2.86 24.08 1.91
N GLN A 428 3.07 23.84 3.20
CA GLN A 428 4.02 22.82 3.68
C GLN A 428 3.37 21.43 3.79
N TYR A 429 2.05 21.32 3.74
CA TYR A 429 1.33 20.08 3.89
C TYR A 429 0.74 19.60 2.57
N VAL A 430 0.01 20.48 1.86
CA VAL A 430 -0.86 20.08 0.78
C VAL A 430 -0.13 19.75 -0.52
N TRP A 431 -0.77 18.89 -1.33
CA TRP A 431 -0.32 18.52 -2.67
C TRP A 431 0.10 19.73 -3.53
N GLN A 432 -0.71 20.79 -3.54
CA GLN A 432 -0.42 21.99 -4.35
C GLN A 432 0.93 22.63 -3.97
N GLY A 433 1.27 22.63 -2.69
CA GLY A 433 2.57 23.12 -2.23
C GLY A 433 3.73 22.26 -2.71
N LEU A 434 3.58 20.93 -2.65
CA LEU A 434 4.58 19.99 -3.18
C LEU A 434 4.72 20.11 -4.69
N ALA A 435 3.60 20.18 -5.42
CA ALA A 435 3.60 20.31 -6.88
C ALA A 435 4.35 21.56 -7.34
N LYS A 436 4.10 22.72 -6.73
CA LYS A 436 4.86 23.96 -7.00
C LYS A 436 6.36 23.76 -6.82
N LYS A 437 6.76 23.13 -5.73
CA LYS A 437 8.18 22.90 -5.41
C LYS A 437 8.84 21.92 -6.38
N ILE A 438 8.10 20.89 -6.85
CA ILE A 438 8.56 19.96 -7.87
C ILE A 438 8.79 20.68 -9.20
N LEU A 439 7.88 21.55 -9.61
CA LEU A 439 8.02 22.34 -10.84
C LEU A 439 9.21 23.31 -10.75
N LEU A 440 9.31 24.06 -9.67
CA LEU A 440 10.42 24.99 -9.43
C LEU A 440 11.78 24.26 -9.43
N ALA A 441 11.85 23.05 -8.87
CA ALA A 441 13.08 22.26 -8.85
C ALA A 441 13.53 21.82 -10.26
N GLN A 442 12.68 21.96 -11.27
CA GLN A 442 12.96 21.71 -12.68
C GLN A 442 13.18 23.03 -13.48
N GLY A 443 13.11 24.18 -12.83
CA GLY A 443 13.17 25.48 -13.50
C GLY A 443 11.89 25.82 -14.27
N LEU A 444 10.76 25.18 -13.93
CA LEU A 444 9.46 25.40 -14.58
C LEU A 444 8.61 26.38 -13.79
N PRO A 445 7.67 27.10 -14.44
CA PRO A 445 6.66 27.90 -13.76
C PRO A 445 5.86 27.04 -12.77
N PRO A 446 5.49 27.59 -11.59
CA PRO A 446 4.75 26.85 -10.57
C PRO A 446 3.24 26.73 -10.87
N ASP A 447 2.88 26.71 -12.15
CA ASP A 447 1.50 26.64 -12.62
C ASP A 447 1.02 25.18 -12.56
N ILE A 448 0.19 24.89 -11.57
CA ILE A 448 -0.40 23.57 -11.41
C ILE A 448 -1.68 23.54 -12.23
N PRO A 449 -1.87 22.53 -13.10
CA PRO A 449 -3.16 22.35 -13.75
C PRO A 449 -4.27 22.25 -12.70
N VAL A 450 -5.25 23.14 -12.77
CA VAL A 450 -6.46 22.99 -11.97
C VAL A 450 -7.24 21.87 -12.63
N PRO A 451 -7.60 20.79 -11.94
CA PRO A 451 -8.50 19.80 -12.50
C PRO A 451 -9.75 20.54 -12.99
N SER A 452 -10.06 20.40 -14.25
CA SER A 452 -11.31 20.95 -14.83
C SER A 452 -12.45 20.37 -14.00
N GLY A 453 -13.10 21.21 -13.21
CA GLY A 453 -14.04 20.99 -12.12
C GLY A 453 -15.09 19.89 -12.30
N GLU A 454 -14.66 18.67 -12.42
CA GLU A 454 -15.46 17.52 -12.06
C GLU A 454 -15.14 17.22 -10.59
N SER A 455 -15.98 17.76 -9.74
CA SER A 455 -16.23 17.29 -8.37
C SER A 455 -16.85 15.90 -8.45
N GLY A 456 -16.18 14.98 -9.02
CA GLY A 456 -16.51 13.58 -9.01
C GLY A 456 -15.35 12.92 -8.30
N GLY A 457 -15.58 12.37 -7.13
CA GLY A 457 -14.74 11.26 -6.72
C GLY A 457 -14.65 10.37 -7.95
N SER A 458 -13.45 10.25 -8.53
CA SER A 458 -13.23 9.22 -9.50
C SER A 458 -13.52 7.93 -8.73
N HIS A 459 -14.72 7.42 -8.95
CA HIS A 459 -14.97 6.02 -8.72
C HIS A 459 -13.79 5.35 -9.42
N GLY A 460 -12.96 4.64 -8.68
CA GLY A 460 -12.16 3.61 -9.29
C GLY A 460 -13.09 2.88 -10.24
N PRO A 461 -12.64 2.28 -11.33
CA PRO A 461 -13.51 1.72 -12.36
C PRO A 461 -14.64 0.98 -11.66
N ALA A 462 -15.89 1.37 -12.00
CA ALA A 462 -17.06 0.69 -11.48
C ALA A 462 -16.81 -0.79 -11.77
N TYR A 463 -16.63 -1.58 -10.72
CA TYR A 463 -16.43 -3.01 -10.87
C TYR A 463 -17.64 -3.54 -11.63
N PRO A 464 -17.47 -4.26 -12.74
CA PRO A 464 -18.58 -4.91 -13.38
C PRO A 464 -19.24 -5.80 -12.33
N ASP A 465 -20.57 -5.68 -12.19
CA ASP A 465 -21.37 -6.55 -11.33
C ASP A 465 -21.10 -8.01 -11.73
N THR A 466 -20.21 -8.64 -11.01
CA THR A 466 -20.02 -10.10 -11.14
C THR A 466 -21.17 -10.73 -10.37
N PRO A 467 -22.07 -11.48 -11.02
CA PRO A 467 -23.17 -12.13 -10.31
C PRO A 467 -22.61 -13.07 -9.25
N ALA A 468 -23.14 -12.97 -8.04
CA ALA A 468 -22.81 -13.89 -6.96
C ALA A 468 -23.03 -15.34 -7.45
N PRO A 469 -22.14 -16.28 -7.11
CA PRO A 469 -22.38 -17.67 -7.40
C PRO A 469 -23.65 -18.12 -6.68
N GLN A 470 -24.64 -18.60 -7.44
CA GLN A 470 -25.81 -19.26 -6.90
C GLN A 470 -25.38 -20.61 -6.35
N HIS A 471 -25.50 -20.82 -5.05
CA HIS A 471 -25.47 -22.11 -4.39
C HIS A 471 -26.89 -22.64 -4.24
#